data_b8b00914112c379697a9adbaea308269
#
_entry.id   b8b00914112c379697a9adbaea308269
#
_cell.length_a   1.000
_cell.length_b   1.000
_cell.length_c   1.000
_cell.angle_alpha   90.00
_cell.angle_beta   90.00
_cell.angle_gamma   90.00
#
_symmetry.space_group_name_H-M   'P 1'
#
loop_
_entity.id
_entity.type
_entity.pdbx_description
1 polymer ?
#
loop_
_entity_poly.entity_id
_entity_poly.type
_entity_poly.pdbx_seq_one_letter_code
_entity_poly.pdbx_strand_id
1 'polypeptide(L)'
;MLHPVVHLHVFDREMRLYLQRRPEWKDIQPGKWDTAVGGHVDYGENVDDALRREAREELGLQGFEAEHLVSYVFESTREREYVNVFRTVTDLTPRPSDELDGGRFWTREEILAAIGKGILTPNFEQEYLRVFGNHPAGTLD
;
A
#
# COMPACT_ATOMS: atom_id res chain seq x y z
N MET A 1 17.36 -15.09 1.17
CA MET A 1 17.54 -13.90 2.01
C MET A 1 16.20 -13.20 2.22
N LEU A 2 15.95 -12.75 3.44
CA LEU A 2 14.72 -12.05 3.78
C LEU A 2 14.92 -10.55 3.54
N HIS A 3 14.10 -9.97 2.65
CA HIS A 3 14.22 -8.55 2.29
C HIS A 3 13.19 -7.72 3.04
N PRO A 4 13.59 -6.69 3.80
CA PRO A 4 12.61 -5.82 4.45
C PRO A 4 11.97 -4.88 3.44
N VAL A 5 10.64 -4.75 3.52
CA VAL A 5 9.87 -3.82 2.70
C VAL A 5 8.90 -3.04 3.58
N VAL A 6 8.42 -1.93 3.08
CA VAL A 6 7.41 -1.10 3.75
C VAL A 6 6.19 -0.98 2.86
N HIS A 7 5.01 -1.04 3.47
CA HIS A 7 3.74 -0.74 2.83
C HIS A 7 3.04 0.35 3.62
N LEU A 8 2.53 1.36 2.92
CA LEU A 8 1.75 2.42 3.57
C LEU A 8 0.36 2.46 2.97
N HIS A 9 -0.64 2.33 3.85
CA HIS A 9 -2.04 2.53 3.48
C HIS A 9 -2.41 3.97 3.82
N VAL A 10 -2.89 4.71 2.82
CA VAL A 10 -3.18 6.14 2.94
C VAL A 10 -4.69 6.35 2.91
N PHE A 11 -5.24 6.76 4.05
CA PHE A 11 -6.66 7.06 4.20
C PHE A 11 -6.88 8.57 4.21
N ASP A 12 -8.01 9.02 3.66
CA ASP A 12 -8.47 10.39 3.87
C ASP A 12 -9.32 10.45 5.14
N ARG A 13 -9.83 11.63 5.47
CA ARG A 13 -10.63 11.82 6.69
C ARG A 13 -11.97 11.12 6.65
N GLU A 14 -12.44 10.73 5.47
CA GLU A 14 -13.65 9.94 5.32
C GLU A 14 -13.36 8.45 5.30
N MET A 15 -12.11 8.07 5.61
CA MET A 15 -11.63 6.69 5.67
C MET A 15 -11.72 5.96 4.34
N ARG A 16 -11.59 6.70 3.24
CA ARG A 16 -11.40 6.10 1.93
C ARG A 16 -9.92 5.83 1.74
N LEU A 17 -9.60 4.72 1.10
CA LEU A 17 -8.22 4.25 0.95
C LEU A 17 -7.70 4.58 -0.46
N TYR A 18 -6.53 5.22 -0.50
CA TYR A 18 -5.89 5.54 -1.77
C TYR A 18 -5.22 4.29 -2.35
N LEU A 19 -5.53 3.95 -3.61
CA LEU A 19 -4.84 2.89 -4.34
C LEU A 19 -4.20 3.49 -5.57
N GLN A 20 -3.00 3.01 -5.89
CA GLN A 20 -2.32 3.37 -7.12
C GLN A 20 -2.62 2.34 -8.20
N ARG A 21 -2.63 2.77 -9.46
CA ARG A 21 -2.83 1.86 -10.58
C ARG A 21 -1.49 1.52 -11.22
N ARG A 22 -1.23 0.23 -11.38
CA ARG A 22 -0.01 -0.25 -12.05
C ARG A 22 -0.14 0.03 -13.55
N PRO A 23 0.94 0.55 -14.20
CA PRO A 23 0.90 0.76 -15.64
C PRO A 23 0.66 -0.52 -16.43
N GLU A 24 0.05 -0.38 -17.60
CA GLU A 24 -0.24 -1.51 -18.49
C GLU A 24 1.04 -2.18 -19.02
N TRP A 25 2.17 -1.45 -19.03
CA TRP A 25 3.43 -1.99 -19.53
C TRP A 25 4.18 -2.84 -18.51
N LYS A 26 3.70 -2.93 -17.28
CA LYS A 26 4.34 -3.79 -16.27
C LYS A 26 4.18 -5.25 -16.64
N ASP A 27 5.24 -6.04 -16.43
CA ASP A 27 5.21 -7.49 -16.69
C ASP A 27 4.34 -8.24 -15.69
N ILE A 28 4.31 -7.77 -14.45
CA ILE A 28 3.59 -8.43 -13.36
C ILE A 28 2.36 -7.60 -13.01
N GLN A 29 1.17 -8.24 -13.05
CA GLN A 29 -0.11 -7.63 -12.70
C GLN A 29 -0.35 -6.28 -13.36
N PRO A 30 -0.23 -6.18 -14.71
CA PRO A 30 -0.40 -4.89 -15.40
C PRO A 30 -1.81 -4.34 -15.24
N GLY A 31 -1.92 -3.02 -15.08
CA GLY A 31 -3.20 -2.32 -15.03
C GLY A 31 -4.02 -2.54 -13.78
N LYS A 32 -3.54 -3.31 -12.82
CA LYS A 32 -4.29 -3.57 -11.58
C LYS A 32 -4.02 -2.51 -10.54
N TRP A 33 -4.94 -2.39 -9.59
CA TRP A 33 -4.83 -1.44 -8.49
C TRP A 33 -4.11 -2.10 -7.31
N ASP A 34 -3.27 -1.33 -6.65
CA ASP A 34 -2.33 -1.84 -5.66
C ASP A 34 -2.22 -0.90 -4.46
N THR A 35 -1.52 -1.35 -3.42
CA THR A 35 -1.22 -0.56 -2.22
C THR A 35 -0.66 0.80 -2.60
N ALA A 36 -1.09 1.84 -1.88
CA ALA A 36 -0.71 3.22 -2.16
C ALA A 36 0.80 3.41 -2.28
N VAL A 37 1.56 2.89 -1.32
CA VAL A 37 3.02 2.98 -1.29
C VAL A 37 3.59 1.62 -0.92
N GLY A 38 4.57 1.16 -1.69
CA GLY A 38 5.30 -0.07 -1.38
C GLY A 38 6.71 0.01 -1.92
N GLY A 39 7.69 -0.40 -1.11
CA GLY A 39 9.06 -0.38 -1.56
C GLY A 39 10.00 -1.05 -0.59
N HIS A 40 11.24 -1.20 -1.03
CA HIS A 40 12.29 -1.88 -0.25
C HIS A 40 12.97 -0.92 0.72
N VAL A 41 13.42 -1.47 1.84
CA VAL A 41 14.31 -0.77 2.75
C VAL A 41 15.73 -0.95 2.22
N ASP A 42 16.40 0.16 1.90
CA ASP A 42 17.74 0.10 1.35
C ASP A 42 18.75 -0.30 2.43
N TYR A 43 19.88 -0.85 1.99
CA TYR A 43 20.95 -1.21 2.91
C TYR A 43 21.38 0.00 3.74
N GLY A 44 21.42 -0.17 5.06
CA GLY A 44 21.81 0.91 5.97
C GLY A 44 20.69 1.88 6.31
N GLU A 45 19.52 1.73 5.69
CA GLU A 45 18.36 2.57 5.94
C GLU A 45 17.47 1.91 7.01
N ASN A 46 16.87 2.70 7.89
CA ASN A 46 15.89 2.13 8.80
C ASN A 46 14.49 2.15 8.18
N VAL A 47 13.57 1.40 8.81
CA VAL A 47 12.21 1.23 8.28
C VAL A 47 11.47 2.56 8.15
N ASP A 48 11.57 3.44 9.16
CA ASP A 48 10.88 4.73 9.12
C ASP A 48 11.40 5.62 7.99
N ASP A 49 12.71 5.67 7.80
CA ASP A 49 13.30 6.46 6.71
C ASP A 49 12.89 5.92 5.35
N ALA A 50 12.85 4.59 5.19
CA ALA A 50 12.39 3.97 3.97
C ALA A 50 10.94 4.31 3.68
N LEU A 51 10.08 4.26 4.70
CA LEU A 51 8.68 4.62 4.58
C LEU A 51 8.51 6.05 4.09
N ARG A 52 9.24 6.99 4.71
CA ARG A 52 9.17 8.42 4.35
C ARG A 52 9.68 8.66 2.94
N ARG A 53 10.78 8.02 2.57
CA ARG A 53 11.36 8.15 1.24
C ARG A 53 10.43 7.61 0.17
N GLU A 54 9.89 6.40 0.35
CA GLU A 54 8.99 5.79 -0.62
C GLU A 54 7.71 6.60 -0.77
N ALA A 55 7.14 7.09 0.33
CA ALA A 55 5.93 7.91 0.27
C ALA A 55 6.17 9.20 -0.51
N ARG A 56 7.32 9.84 -0.33
CA ARG A 56 7.69 11.04 -1.06
C ARG A 56 7.90 10.74 -2.54
N GLU A 57 8.63 9.66 -2.84
CA GLU A 57 8.96 9.33 -4.23
C GLU A 57 7.74 8.90 -5.03
N GLU A 58 6.88 8.09 -4.44
CA GLU A 58 5.73 7.54 -5.18
C GLU A 58 4.53 8.47 -5.22
N LEU A 59 4.24 9.17 -4.12
CA LEU A 59 3.02 9.96 -4.00
C LEU A 59 3.24 11.41 -3.58
N GLY A 60 4.49 11.84 -3.43
CA GLY A 60 4.77 13.21 -3.01
C GLY A 60 4.32 13.54 -1.59
N LEU A 61 4.15 12.55 -0.73
CA LEU A 61 3.67 12.74 0.63
C LEU A 61 4.81 12.99 1.59
N GLN A 62 4.70 14.06 2.38
CA GLN A 62 5.66 14.44 3.42
C GLN A 62 4.91 14.97 4.64
N GLY A 63 5.52 14.86 5.81
CA GLY A 63 4.98 15.46 7.02
C GLY A 63 3.75 14.76 7.59
N PHE A 64 3.53 13.52 7.24
CA PHE A 64 2.39 12.75 7.76
C PHE A 64 2.82 11.92 8.97
N GLU A 65 1.83 11.57 9.80
CA GLU A 65 2.01 10.63 10.90
C GLU A 65 1.68 9.24 10.41
N ALA A 66 2.50 8.25 10.79
CA ALA A 66 2.29 6.86 10.39
C ALA A 66 2.19 5.97 11.61
N GLU A 67 1.22 5.06 11.57
CA GLU A 67 1.02 4.07 12.61
C GLU A 67 1.42 2.69 12.09
N HIS A 68 2.29 1.99 12.81
CA HIS A 68 2.65 0.61 12.47
C HIS A 68 1.50 -0.32 12.86
N LEU A 69 1.05 -1.15 11.92
CA LEU A 69 -0.07 -2.05 12.14
C LEU A 69 0.37 -3.48 12.40
N VAL A 70 1.23 -4.01 11.55
CA VAL A 70 1.68 -5.40 11.65
C VAL A 70 2.93 -5.58 10.80
N SER A 71 3.72 -6.61 11.10
CA SER A 71 4.80 -7.06 10.23
C SER A 71 4.60 -8.57 10.01
N TYR A 72 4.86 -9.03 8.80
CA TYR A 72 4.69 -10.43 8.46
C TYR A 72 5.67 -10.84 7.37
N VAL A 73 5.92 -12.15 7.27
CA VAL A 73 6.78 -12.71 6.22
C VAL A 73 5.90 -13.09 5.02
N PHE A 74 6.28 -12.59 3.85
CA PHE A 74 5.68 -12.99 2.59
C PHE A 74 6.69 -13.82 1.83
N GLU A 75 6.27 -15.00 1.37
CA GLU A 75 7.12 -15.88 0.57
C GLU A 75 6.45 -16.20 -0.75
N SER A 76 7.23 -16.12 -1.82
CA SER A 76 6.85 -16.60 -3.13
C SER A 76 7.99 -17.48 -3.65
N THR A 77 7.83 -18.02 -4.87
CA THR A 77 8.90 -18.80 -5.49
C THR A 77 10.14 -17.96 -5.80
N ARG A 78 10.00 -16.63 -5.80
CA ARG A 78 11.06 -15.70 -6.17
C ARG A 78 11.64 -14.93 -5.00
N GLU A 79 10.82 -14.66 -3.97
CA GLU A 79 11.18 -13.70 -2.94
C GLU A 79 10.72 -14.11 -1.58
N ARG A 80 11.49 -13.67 -0.58
CA ARG A 80 11.07 -13.69 0.83
C ARG A 80 11.17 -12.26 1.32
N GLU A 81 10.06 -11.72 1.78
CA GLU A 81 9.99 -10.34 2.23
C GLU A 81 9.49 -10.26 3.67
N TYR A 82 10.11 -9.38 4.44
CA TYR A 82 9.58 -9.00 5.75
C TYR A 82 8.82 -7.71 5.57
N VAL A 83 7.49 -7.82 5.55
CA VAL A 83 6.61 -6.72 5.19
C VAL A 83 6.22 -5.95 6.45
N ASN A 84 6.56 -4.68 6.49
CA ASN A 84 6.21 -3.77 7.59
C ASN A 84 5.04 -2.90 7.11
N VAL A 85 3.88 -3.07 7.72
CA VAL A 85 2.64 -2.43 7.26
C VAL A 85 2.30 -1.25 8.17
N PHE A 86 2.09 -0.09 7.54
CA PHE A 86 1.74 1.16 8.21
C PHE A 86 0.47 1.74 7.61
N ARG A 87 -0.17 2.64 8.38
CA ARG A 87 -1.25 3.47 7.86
C ARG A 87 -1.05 4.91 8.26
N THR A 88 -1.63 5.80 7.47
CA THR A 88 -1.80 7.21 7.82
C THR A 88 -3.21 7.64 7.47
N VAL A 89 -3.75 8.60 8.25
CA VAL A 89 -4.98 9.29 7.92
C VAL A 89 -4.59 10.75 7.73
N THR A 90 -4.79 11.28 6.53
CA THR A 90 -4.23 12.60 6.20
C THR A 90 -5.15 13.38 5.26
N ASP A 91 -5.02 14.71 5.32
CA ASP A 91 -5.66 15.63 4.36
C ASP A 91 -4.75 15.92 3.17
N LEU A 92 -3.51 15.42 3.19
CA LEU A 92 -2.58 15.64 2.10
C LEU A 92 -3.10 14.98 0.82
N THR A 93 -2.87 15.64 -0.32
CA THR A 93 -3.29 15.12 -1.62
C THR A 93 -2.17 14.26 -2.20
N PRO A 94 -2.41 12.97 -2.41
CA PRO A 94 -1.42 12.12 -3.09
C PRO A 94 -1.18 12.60 -4.52
N ARG A 95 0.08 12.61 -4.94
CA ARG A 95 0.50 12.98 -6.30
C ARG A 95 1.31 11.85 -6.89
N PRO A 96 0.66 10.93 -7.63
CA PRO A 96 1.36 9.78 -8.20
C PRO A 96 2.51 10.21 -9.10
N SER A 97 3.65 9.52 -8.97
CA SER A 97 4.80 9.77 -9.84
C SER A 97 4.50 9.25 -11.25
N ASP A 98 5.39 9.60 -12.20
CA ASP A 98 5.25 9.17 -13.60
C ASP A 98 5.40 7.66 -13.78
N GLU A 99 5.92 6.96 -12.77
CA GLU A 99 6.06 5.51 -12.82
C GLU A 99 4.74 4.78 -12.55
N LEU A 100 3.72 5.51 -12.10
CA LEU A 100 2.39 4.98 -11.79
C LEU A 100 1.40 5.48 -12.83
N ASP A 101 0.35 4.70 -13.04
CA ASP A 101 -0.75 5.10 -13.94
C ASP A 101 -1.87 5.74 -13.12
N GLY A 102 -1.50 6.73 -12.31
CA GLY A 102 -2.44 7.45 -11.47
C GLY A 102 -2.87 6.68 -10.23
N GLY A 103 -3.93 7.17 -9.62
CA GLY A 103 -4.51 6.57 -8.42
C GLY A 103 -5.78 7.29 -8.04
N ARG A 104 -6.51 6.73 -7.07
CA ARG A 104 -7.70 7.38 -6.52
C ARG A 104 -8.03 6.79 -5.16
N PHE A 105 -8.92 7.47 -4.45
CA PHE A 105 -9.48 6.96 -3.21
C PHE A 105 -10.64 6.01 -3.51
N TRP A 106 -10.70 4.93 -2.73
CA TRP A 106 -11.73 3.89 -2.80
C TRP A 106 -12.45 3.80 -1.47
N THR A 107 -13.76 3.60 -1.52
CA THR A 107 -14.49 3.27 -0.30
C THR A 107 -14.25 1.79 0.05
N ARG A 108 -14.54 1.43 1.30
CA ARG A 108 -14.45 0.02 1.71
C ARG A 108 -15.36 -0.86 0.86
N GLU A 109 -16.57 -0.40 0.58
CA GLU A 109 -17.53 -1.14 -0.23
C GLU A 109 -17.00 -1.39 -1.65
N GLU A 110 -16.36 -0.39 -2.24
CA GLU A 110 -15.76 -0.53 -3.56
C GLU A 110 -14.65 -1.57 -3.56
N ILE A 111 -13.79 -1.56 -2.54
CA ILE A 111 -12.68 -2.51 -2.42
C ILE A 111 -13.23 -3.93 -2.27
N LEU A 112 -14.16 -4.12 -1.34
CA LEU A 112 -14.73 -5.45 -1.10
C LEU A 112 -15.45 -6.00 -2.34
N ALA A 113 -16.11 -5.15 -3.11
CA ALA A 113 -16.76 -5.56 -4.36
C ALA A 113 -15.75 -5.94 -5.44
N ALA A 114 -14.53 -5.41 -5.38
CA ALA A 114 -13.50 -5.67 -6.40
C ALA A 114 -12.66 -6.92 -6.08
N ILE A 115 -12.68 -7.39 -4.83
CA ILE A 115 -11.88 -8.55 -4.42
C ILE A 115 -12.31 -9.79 -5.22
N GLY A 116 -11.33 -10.51 -5.76
CA GLY A 116 -11.55 -11.74 -6.53
C GLY A 116 -11.98 -11.49 -7.97
N LYS A 117 -12.00 -10.23 -8.43
CA LYS A 117 -12.45 -9.88 -9.77
C LYS A 117 -11.32 -9.63 -10.76
N GLY A 118 -10.06 -9.77 -10.33
CA GLY A 118 -8.92 -9.47 -11.19
C GLY A 118 -8.64 -7.97 -11.35
N ILE A 119 -9.26 -7.14 -10.52
CA ILE A 119 -9.11 -5.67 -10.55
C ILE A 119 -7.97 -5.21 -9.65
N LEU A 120 -7.81 -5.87 -8.50
CA LEU A 120 -6.80 -5.55 -7.51
C LEU A 120 -5.67 -6.58 -7.57
N THR A 121 -4.46 -6.20 -7.17
CA THR A 121 -3.38 -7.19 -7.11
C THR A 121 -3.66 -8.22 -6.02
N PRO A 122 -3.25 -9.49 -6.23
CA PRO A 122 -3.47 -10.52 -5.20
C PRO A 122 -2.82 -10.17 -3.87
N ASN A 123 -1.63 -9.57 -3.91
CA ASN A 123 -0.93 -9.18 -2.68
C ASN A 123 -1.71 -8.14 -1.89
N PHE A 124 -2.25 -7.13 -2.58
CA PHE A 124 -3.09 -6.14 -1.90
C PHE A 124 -4.33 -6.79 -1.30
N GLU A 125 -5.00 -7.67 -2.05
CA GLU A 125 -6.22 -8.33 -1.56
C GLU A 125 -5.96 -9.10 -0.27
N GLN A 126 -4.88 -9.87 -0.25
CA GLN A 126 -4.52 -10.67 0.93
C GLN A 126 -4.20 -9.79 2.13
N GLU A 127 -3.40 -8.75 1.92
CA GLU A 127 -3.03 -7.85 3.01
C GLU A 127 -4.24 -7.07 3.52
N TYR A 128 -5.07 -6.56 2.61
CA TYR A 128 -6.27 -5.81 3.00
C TYR A 128 -7.19 -6.65 3.87
N LEU A 129 -7.46 -7.90 3.47
CA LEU A 129 -8.31 -8.79 4.25
C LEU A 129 -7.69 -9.14 5.59
N ARG A 130 -6.37 -9.34 5.62
CA ARG A 130 -5.65 -9.67 6.85
C ARG A 130 -5.70 -8.51 7.86
N VAL A 131 -5.49 -7.29 7.39
CA VAL A 131 -5.33 -6.13 8.26
C VAL A 131 -6.67 -5.43 8.54
N PHE A 132 -7.54 -5.32 7.54
CA PHE A 132 -8.77 -4.54 7.63
C PHE A 132 -10.05 -5.37 7.46
N GLY A 133 -9.94 -6.64 7.11
CA GLY A 133 -11.09 -7.45 6.70
C GLY A 133 -12.13 -7.66 7.75
N ASN A 134 -11.75 -7.71 9.03
CA ASN A 134 -12.65 -7.98 10.13
C ASN A 134 -13.08 -6.73 10.89
N HIS A 135 -12.73 -5.55 10.39
CA HIS A 135 -13.02 -4.30 11.07
C HIS A 135 -14.18 -3.58 10.41
N PRO A 136 -15.00 -2.87 11.17
CA PRO A 136 -16.01 -1.99 10.58
C PRO A 136 -15.37 -0.94 9.68
N ALA A 137 -16.13 -0.43 8.71
CA ALA A 137 -15.63 0.59 7.80
C ALA A 137 -15.11 1.78 8.62
N GLY A 138 -13.89 2.21 8.29
CA GLY A 138 -13.28 3.38 8.90
C GLY A 138 -12.65 3.16 10.26
N THR A 139 -12.58 1.92 10.79
CA THR A 139 -11.99 1.64 12.10
C THR A 139 -10.95 0.55 12.02
N LEU A 140 -10.05 0.55 13.01
CA LEU A 140 -9.08 -0.51 13.26
C LEU A 140 -9.04 -0.72 14.77
N ASP A 141 -9.50 -1.86 15.20
CA ASP A 141 -9.49 -2.20 16.63
C ASP A 141 -8.59 -3.40 16.89
#